data_ad212614c274684250e9151f970a96ad
#
_entry.id   ad212614c274684250e9151f970a96ad
#
_cell.length_a   1.000
_cell.length_b   1.000
_cell.length_c   1.000
_cell.angle_alpha   90.00
_cell.angle_beta   90.00
_cell.angle_gamma   90.00
#
_symmetry.space_group_name_H-M   'P 1'
#
loop_
_entity.id
_entity.type
_entity.pdbx_description
1 polymer ?
#
loop_
_entity_poly.entity_id
_entity_poly.type
_entity_poly.pdbx_seq_one_letter_code
_entity_poly.pdbx_strand_id
1 'polypeptide(L)'
;ISSAASDVYKRQLKALIDSPQHDVVAVVTQPDAPAGRGRKVHPSPVAQCAAEHSIPVLKPVSASDPAFIDELREYQPECCPVVAYGQLLRPEVLSIPAHGWVNLHFSLLPQWRGAAPVQSAIWAGDEITGATTFRLDEGMDTGPVYGTITEPIQATDTSETLMQRLAEVGAHLLVETVDGIASGIVEPLPQSTDGVSYTSKISTADAHIRWDLPDHLVSRHIRAMSPAPGAWTMLGDSRLKIGGVEALHPAAMQYLSTRDTKLQPGEVLFTGKHVLVGTASETLQLATIQAPGKKMMRAADWARGAHLQGGETLQ
;
A
#
# COMPACT_ATOMS: atom_id res chain seq x y z
N ILE A 1 -8.44 3.78 -4.69
CA ILE A 1 -7.96 3.10 -3.47
C ILE A 1 -8.81 1.85 -3.30
N SER A 2 -8.20 0.66 -3.11
CA SER A 2 -8.98 -0.56 -2.83
C SER A 2 -9.69 -0.41 -1.48
N SER A 3 -10.83 -1.08 -1.30
CA SER A 3 -11.58 -1.05 -0.04
C SER A 3 -10.72 -1.46 1.18
N ALA A 4 -9.73 -2.33 0.98
CA ALA A 4 -8.80 -2.74 2.03
C ALA A 4 -7.89 -1.61 2.51
N ALA A 5 -7.40 -0.73 1.62
CA ALA A 5 -6.56 0.39 2.02
C ALA A 5 -7.32 1.43 2.86
N SER A 6 -8.61 1.63 2.59
CA SER A 6 -9.43 2.59 3.34
C SER A 6 -9.80 2.10 4.75
N ASP A 7 -9.89 0.78 4.99
CA ASP A 7 -10.05 0.21 6.34
C ASP A 7 -8.78 0.38 7.18
N VAL A 8 -7.61 0.40 6.54
CA VAL A 8 -6.32 0.66 7.18
C VAL A 8 -6.32 2.05 7.81
N TYR A 9 -6.79 3.08 7.10
CA TYR A 9 -6.77 4.48 7.58
C TYR A 9 -7.82 4.80 8.64
N LYS A 10 -8.84 3.97 8.81
CA LYS A 10 -9.80 4.04 9.91
C LYS A 10 -9.12 3.87 11.29
N ARG A 11 -8.00 3.13 11.36
CA ARG A 11 -7.26 2.87 12.60
C ARG A 11 -6.69 4.15 13.21
N GLN A 12 -6.15 5.05 12.37
CA GLN A 12 -5.60 6.33 12.82
C GLN A 12 -6.67 7.24 13.38
N LEU A 13 -7.80 7.35 12.67
CA LEU A 13 -8.95 8.13 13.18
C LEU A 13 -9.43 7.56 14.52
N LYS A 14 -9.57 6.23 14.62
CA LYS A 14 -10.03 5.60 15.86
C LYS A 14 -9.05 5.84 17.02
N ALA A 15 -7.75 5.74 16.78
CA ALA A 15 -6.73 6.00 17.80
C ALA A 15 -6.80 7.45 18.34
N LEU A 16 -7.08 8.43 17.46
CA LEU A 16 -7.29 9.83 17.87
C LEU A 16 -8.60 10.02 18.65
N ILE A 17 -9.69 9.37 18.24
CA ILE A 17 -10.99 9.43 18.95
C ILE A 17 -10.87 8.79 20.35
N ASP A 18 -10.15 7.66 20.45
CA ASP A 18 -9.97 6.93 21.71
C ASP A 18 -8.97 7.63 22.66
N SER A 19 -8.20 8.63 22.18
CA SER A 19 -7.27 9.40 23.01
C SER A 19 -8.04 10.37 23.94
N PRO A 20 -7.79 10.35 25.24
CA PRO A 20 -8.41 11.26 26.19
C PRO A 20 -7.87 12.70 26.12
N GLN A 21 -6.81 12.95 25.31
CA GLN A 21 -6.14 14.24 25.22
C GLN A 21 -6.60 15.07 24.03
N HIS A 22 -7.35 14.47 23.08
CA HIS A 22 -7.75 15.11 21.84
C HIS A 22 -9.26 15.08 21.66
N ASP A 23 -9.79 16.16 21.09
CA ASP A 23 -11.17 16.25 20.63
C ASP A 23 -11.16 16.31 19.09
N VAL A 24 -11.72 15.30 18.44
CA VAL A 24 -11.82 15.24 16.99
C VAL A 24 -13.03 16.05 16.53
N VAL A 25 -12.83 17.30 16.21
CA VAL A 25 -13.91 18.27 15.89
C VAL A 25 -14.52 18.05 14.51
N ALA A 26 -13.77 17.55 13.55
CA ALA A 26 -14.25 17.22 12.21
C ALA A 26 -13.33 16.21 11.50
N VAL A 27 -13.86 15.53 10.49
CA VAL A 27 -13.11 14.61 9.63
C VAL A 27 -13.27 15.03 8.17
N VAL A 28 -12.14 15.17 7.47
CA VAL A 28 -12.13 15.51 6.04
C VAL A 28 -11.83 14.27 5.22
N THR A 29 -12.68 13.94 4.25
CA THR A 29 -12.50 12.80 3.35
C THR A 29 -12.70 13.21 1.89
N GLN A 30 -12.27 12.33 0.98
CA GLN A 30 -12.70 12.43 -0.42
C GLN A 30 -14.24 12.30 -0.52
N PRO A 31 -14.88 12.91 -1.54
CA PRO A 31 -16.29 12.68 -1.84
C PRO A 31 -16.62 11.19 -1.98
N ASP A 32 -17.88 10.84 -1.68
CA ASP A 32 -18.38 9.48 -1.83
C ASP A 32 -18.21 9.02 -3.28
N ALA A 33 -17.73 7.80 -3.45
CA ALA A 33 -17.41 7.27 -4.76
C ALA A 33 -18.09 5.92 -5.01
N PRO A 34 -18.36 5.58 -6.29
CA PRO A 34 -18.87 4.27 -6.65
C PRO A 34 -17.88 3.17 -6.26
N ALA A 35 -18.31 2.21 -5.44
CA ALA A 35 -17.49 1.09 -4.99
C ALA A 35 -18.20 -0.25 -5.17
N GLY A 36 -17.42 -1.33 -5.28
CA GLY A 36 -17.90 -2.69 -5.34
C GLY A 36 -18.66 -3.09 -6.62
N ARG A 37 -19.23 -4.29 -6.59
CA ARG A 37 -20.10 -4.77 -7.67
C ARG A 37 -21.43 -3.99 -7.69
N GLY A 38 -21.78 -3.41 -8.82
CA GLY A 38 -22.98 -2.58 -8.99
C GLY A 38 -22.73 -1.08 -8.83
N ARG A 39 -21.50 -0.63 -8.56
CA ARG A 39 -21.07 0.78 -8.55
C ARG A 39 -22.00 1.71 -7.75
N LYS A 40 -22.57 1.23 -6.63
CA LYS A 40 -23.30 2.08 -5.71
C LYS A 40 -22.33 3.06 -5.04
N VAL A 41 -22.78 4.29 -4.86
CA VAL A 41 -22.02 5.32 -4.14
C VAL A 41 -22.03 4.97 -2.66
N HIS A 42 -20.84 4.87 -2.06
CA HIS A 42 -20.67 4.57 -0.64
C HIS A 42 -19.72 5.59 0.01
N PRO A 43 -19.97 5.98 1.25
CA PRO A 43 -19.00 6.74 2.03
C PRO A 43 -17.73 5.90 2.28
N SER A 44 -16.61 6.58 2.43
CA SER A 44 -15.36 5.92 2.80
C SER A 44 -15.46 5.28 4.19
N PRO A 45 -14.69 4.23 4.53
CA PRO A 45 -14.65 3.66 5.87
C PRO A 45 -14.30 4.67 6.96
N VAL A 46 -13.47 5.68 6.64
CA VAL A 46 -13.15 6.78 7.54
C VAL A 46 -14.39 7.67 7.78
N ALA A 47 -15.14 8.01 6.72
CA ALA A 47 -16.38 8.77 6.85
C ALA A 47 -17.46 7.99 7.63
N GLN A 48 -17.54 6.66 7.45
CA GLN A 48 -18.46 5.83 8.23
C GLN A 48 -18.08 5.82 9.71
N CYS A 49 -16.79 5.67 10.02
CA CYS A 49 -16.30 5.70 11.38
C CYS A 49 -16.60 7.04 12.07
N ALA A 50 -16.38 8.15 11.38
CA ALA A 50 -16.71 9.48 11.90
C ALA A 50 -18.21 9.61 12.22
N ALA A 51 -19.08 9.14 11.31
CA ALA A 51 -20.53 9.17 11.50
C ALA A 51 -20.98 8.28 12.68
N GLU A 52 -20.37 7.11 12.90
CA GLU A 52 -20.61 6.24 14.06
C GLU A 52 -20.31 6.93 15.38
N HIS A 53 -19.38 7.91 15.39
CA HIS A 53 -19.01 8.70 16.57
C HIS A 53 -19.63 10.11 16.59
N SER A 54 -20.61 10.38 15.71
CA SER A 54 -21.28 11.70 15.60
C SER A 54 -20.33 12.85 15.30
N ILE A 55 -19.20 12.58 14.63
CA ILE A 55 -18.21 13.58 14.20
C ILE A 55 -18.62 14.12 12.82
N PRO A 56 -18.67 15.44 12.62
CA PRO A 56 -18.91 16.05 11.31
C PRO A 56 -17.94 15.58 10.23
N VAL A 57 -18.43 15.36 9.00
CA VAL A 57 -17.62 14.89 7.88
C VAL A 57 -17.69 15.87 6.72
N LEU A 58 -16.56 16.48 6.41
CA LEU A 58 -16.38 17.39 5.28
C LEU A 58 -15.89 16.60 4.05
N LYS A 59 -16.51 16.82 2.90
CA LYS A 59 -16.22 16.07 1.66
C LYS A 59 -15.96 17.00 0.48
N PRO A 60 -14.96 17.89 0.55
CA PRO A 60 -14.69 18.82 -0.52
C PRO A 60 -14.25 18.10 -1.81
N VAL A 61 -14.73 18.57 -2.96
CA VAL A 61 -14.24 18.11 -4.26
C VAL A 61 -12.80 18.56 -4.46
N SER A 62 -12.46 19.74 -3.96
CA SER A 62 -11.11 20.29 -3.94
C SER A 62 -10.80 20.89 -2.58
N ALA A 63 -9.64 20.57 -2.02
CA ALA A 63 -9.13 21.20 -0.80
C ALA A 63 -8.85 22.71 -0.95
N SER A 64 -8.85 23.22 -2.19
CA SER A 64 -8.70 24.65 -2.50
C SER A 64 -10.04 25.36 -2.72
N ASP A 65 -11.17 24.70 -2.44
CA ASP A 65 -12.49 25.33 -2.53
C ASP A 65 -12.62 26.37 -1.40
N PRO A 66 -12.92 27.65 -1.73
CA PRO A 66 -13.11 28.69 -0.72
C PRO A 66 -14.17 28.35 0.33
N ALA A 67 -15.28 27.73 -0.07
CA ALA A 67 -16.34 27.32 0.86
C ALA A 67 -15.82 26.27 1.86
N PHE A 68 -15.01 25.31 1.44
CA PHE A 68 -14.38 24.35 2.32
C PHE A 68 -13.36 25.01 3.26
N ILE A 69 -12.58 25.96 2.75
CA ILE A 69 -11.58 26.68 3.54
C ILE A 69 -12.27 27.46 4.67
N ASP A 70 -13.38 28.15 4.36
CA ASP A 70 -14.13 28.90 5.34
C ASP A 70 -14.80 27.97 6.37
N GLU A 71 -15.41 26.86 5.92
CA GLU A 71 -15.97 25.84 6.80
C GLU A 71 -14.90 25.21 7.72
N LEU A 72 -13.71 24.90 7.20
CA LEU A 72 -12.62 24.36 8.01
C LEU A 72 -12.14 25.34 9.08
N ARG A 73 -12.12 26.64 8.79
CA ARG A 73 -11.78 27.69 9.76
C ARG A 73 -12.78 27.79 10.91
N GLU A 74 -14.08 27.53 10.66
CA GLU A 74 -15.11 27.54 11.69
C GLU A 74 -14.88 26.50 12.79
N TYR A 75 -14.26 25.34 12.45
CA TYR A 75 -13.87 24.33 13.42
C TYR A 75 -12.66 24.71 14.28
N GLN A 76 -11.91 25.74 13.92
CA GLN A 76 -10.71 26.22 14.64
C GLN A 76 -9.73 25.07 14.99
N PRO A 77 -9.31 24.22 14.03
CA PRO A 77 -8.47 23.10 14.34
C PRO A 77 -7.08 23.57 14.83
N GLU A 78 -6.60 23.00 15.94
CA GLU A 78 -5.25 23.27 16.42
C GLU A 78 -4.21 22.51 15.62
N CYS A 79 -4.51 21.24 15.25
CA CYS A 79 -3.68 20.36 14.44
C CYS A 79 -4.56 19.56 13.46
N CYS A 80 -4.06 19.30 12.27
CA CYS A 80 -4.74 18.46 11.28
C CYS A 80 -3.90 17.21 10.93
N PRO A 81 -4.12 16.08 11.61
CA PRO A 81 -3.51 14.82 11.23
C PRO A 81 -4.00 14.34 9.85
N VAL A 82 -3.08 13.89 8.99
CA VAL A 82 -3.36 13.47 7.62
C VAL A 82 -2.79 12.08 7.36
N VAL A 83 -3.60 11.22 6.74
CA VAL A 83 -3.14 9.91 6.24
C VAL A 83 -3.74 9.66 4.88
N ALA A 84 -2.91 9.59 3.85
CA ALA A 84 -3.29 9.24 2.48
C ALA A 84 -4.51 10.03 1.92
N TYR A 85 -4.61 11.31 2.19
CA TYR A 85 -5.73 12.16 1.74
C TYR A 85 -5.82 12.28 0.22
N GLY A 86 -4.67 12.34 -0.46
CA GLY A 86 -4.59 12.26 -1.92
C GLY A 86 -4.96 13.56 -2.66
N GLN A 87 -5.10 14.68 -1.97
CA GLN A 87 -5.21 16.02 -2.56
C GLN A 87 -4.03 16.89 -2.12
N LEU A 88 -3.60 17.78 -3.02
CA LEU A 88 -2.60 18.78 -2.70
C LEU A 88 -3.22 19.87 -1.81
N LEU A 89 -2.59 20.13 -0.67
CA LEU A 89 -2.93 21.22 0.22
C LEU A 89 -2.08 22.44 -0.12
N ARG A 90 -2.73 23.54 -0.48
CA ARG A 90 -2.06 24.82 -0.80
C ARG A 90 -1.71 25.60 0.47
N PRO A 91 -0.79 26.58 0.41
CA PRO A 91 -0.35 27.36 1.57
C PRO A 91 -1.49 27.96 2.39
N GLU A 92 -2.57 28.38 1.73
CA GLU A 92 -3.76 28.94 2.39
C GLU A 92 -4.43 27.92 3.32
N VAL A 93 -4.51 26.66 2.90
CA VAL A 93 -5.09 25.56 3.74
C VAL A 93 -4.06 25.10 4.77
N LEU A 94 -2.79 25.02 4.40
CA LEU A 94 -1.70 24.61 5.32
C LEU A 94 -1.57 25.54 6.52
N SER A 95 -1.91 26.83 6.38
CA SER A 95 -1.81 27.84 7.44
C SER A 95 -3.01 27.89 8.40
N ILE A 96 -4.07 27.09 8.19
CA ILE A 96 -5.27 27.17 9.02
C ILE A 96 -5.01 26.64 10.44
N PRO A 97 -4.50 25.40 10.65
CA PRO A 97 -4.27 24.90 12.00
C PRO A 97 -3.02 25.52 12.62
N ALA A 98 -3.09 25.91 13.89
CA ALA A 98 -2.01 26.57 14.60
C ALA A 98 -0.71 25.74 14.64
N HIS A 99 -0.83 24.41 14.79
CA HIS A 99 0.28 23.46 14.78
C HIS A 99 0.52 22.81 13.42
N GLY A 100 -0.20 23.26 12.40
CA GLY A 100 -0.05 22.78 11.03
C GLY A 100 -0.69 21.42 10.76
N TRP A 101 -0.34 20.85 9.63
CA TRP A 101 -0.81 19.56 9.17
C TRP A 101 0.28 18.51 9.39
N VAL A 102 -0.06 17.43 10.08
CA VAL A 102 0.86 16.32 10.41
C VAL A 102 0.51 15.11 9.58
N ASN A 103 1.38 14.74 8.64
CA ASN A 103 1.18 13.55 7.82
C ASN A 103 1.85 12.34 8.46
N LEU A 104 1.13 11.22 8.45
CA LEU A 104 1.69 9.89 8.69
C LEU A 104 2.03 9.25 7.35
N HIS A 105 3.33 9.11 7.07
CA HIS A 105 3.86 8.53 5.85
C HIS A 105 4.47 7.16 6.13
N PHE A 106 4.19 6.17 5.26
CA PHE A 106 4.60 4.79 5.49
C PHE A 106 5.96 4.48 4.85
N SER A 107 6.97 5.28 5.20
CA SER A 107 8.38 5.01 4.96
C SER A 107 9.22 5.71 6.03
N LEU A 108 10.52 5.42 6.06
CA LEU A 108 11.53 6.15 6.81
C LEU A 108 12.01 7.33 5.98
N LEU A 109 11.35 8.49 6.07
CA LEU A 109 11.75 9.69 5.34
C LEU A 109 13.21 10.05 5.66
N PRO A 110 14.01 10.47 4.66
CA PRO A 110 13.61 10.94 3.31
C PRO A 110 13.50 9.87 2.22
N GLN A 111 13.51 8.59 2.56
CA GLN A 111 13.30 7.51 1.59
C GLN A 111 11.83 7.39 1.18
N TRP A 112 11.59 7.09 -0.10
CA TRP A 112 10.29 6.81 -0.67
C TRP A 112 9.24 7.92 -0.46
N ARG A 113 9.64 9.20 -0.64
CA ARG A 113 8.68 10.29 -0.75
C ARG A 113 7.69 10.03 -1.89
N GLY A 114 6.39 10.27 -1.69
CA GLY A 114 5.37 10.14 -2.73
C GLY A 114 4.32 9.06 -2.46
N ALA A 115 3.74 8.49 -3.53
CA ALA A 115 2.42 7.86 -3.47
C ALA A 115 2.39 6.36 -3.09
N ALA A 116 3.52 5.65 -3.17
CA ALA A 116 3.55 4.19 -3.01
C ALA A 116 4.77 3.68 -2.22
N PRO A 117 5.06 4.24 -1.02
CA PRO A 117 6.27 3.92 -0.27
C PRO A 117 6.37 2.44 0.11
N VAL A 118 5.28 1.82 0.57
CA VAL A 118 5.24 0.42 1.01
C VAL A 118 5.55 -0.54 -0.14
N GLN A 119 4.92 -0.31 -1.29
CA GLN A 119 5.19 -1.11 -2.49
C GLN A 119 6.63 -0.94 -2.95
N SER A 120 7.14 0.28 -2.93
CA SER A 120 8.50 0.59 -3.37
C SER A 120 9.56 -0.06 -2.49
N ALA A 121 9.39 -0.05 -1.17
CA ALA A 121 10.29 -0.69 -0.22
C ALA A 121 10.37 -2.22 -0.48
N ILE A 122 9.23 -2.91 -0.64
CA ILE A 122 9.21 -4.34 -0.98
C ILE A 122 9.85 -4.60 -2.34
N TRP A 123 9.51 -3.79 -3.35
CA TRP A 123 10.01 -3.99 -4.72
C TRP A 123 11.51 -3.76 -4.82
N ALA A 124 12.03 -2.74 -4.16
CA ALA A 124 13.47 -2.49 -4.06
C ALA A 124 14.21 -3.57 -3.28
N GLY A 125 13.51 -4.22 -2.35
CA GLY A 125 14.05 -5.26 -1.48
C GLY A 125 14.70 -4.72 -0.23
N ASP A 126 14.18 -3.61 0.27
CA ASP A 126 14.53 -3.13 1.58
C ASP A 126 14.24 -4.20 2.64
N GLU A 127 15.08 -4.31 3.63
CA GLU A 127 14.90 -5.25 4.76
C GLU A 127 14.15 -4.57 5.91
N ILE A 128 14.24 -3.25 6.00
CA ILE A 128 13.60 -2.41 7.01
C ILE A 128 12.88 -1.27 6.33
N THR A 129 11.69 -0.97 6.80
CA THR A 129 10.91 0.23 6.47
C THR A 129 10.36 0.83 7.75
N GLY A 130 9.32 1.63 7.68
CA GLY A 130 8.70 2.20 8.87
C GLY A 130 7.58 3.17 8.55
N ALA A 131 7.25 3.96 9.55
CA ALA A 131 6.37 5.10 9.41
C ALA A 131 7.04 6.35 9.98
N THR A 132 6.73 7.49 9.36
CA THR A 132 7.26 8.79 9.75
C THR A 132 6.09 9.77 9.90
N THR A 133 6.03 10.49 11.03
CA THR A 133 5.18 11.67 11.18
C THR A 133 6.00 12.91 10.86
N PHE A 134 5.46 13.78 10.00
CA PHE A 134 6.14 15.00 9.58
C PHE A 134 5.13 16.13 9.34
N ARG A 135 5.57 17.37 9.46
CA ARG A 135 4.75 18.54 9.14
C ARG A 135 4.71 18.73 7.63
N LEU A 136 3.51 18.84 7.06
CA LEU A 136 3.35 19.14 5.65
C LEU A 136 3.88 20.53 5.31
N ASP A 137 4.54 20.62 4.18
CA ASP A 137 4.97 21.83 3.50
C ASP A 137 4.46 21.83 2.03
N GLU A 138 4.94 22.73 1.22
CA GLU A 138 4.56 22.84 -0.21
C GLU A 138 5.20 21.76 -1.08
N GLY A 139 6.22 21.06 -0.58
CA GLY A 139 6.93 20.00 -1.30
C GLY A 139 6.26 18.64 -1.17
N MET A 140 6.72 17.69 -1.97
CA MET A 140 6.25 16.31 -1.91
C MET A 140 6.97 15.59 -0.76
N ASP A 141 6.31 15.47 0.39
CA ASP A 141 6.81 14.79 1.59
C ASP A 141 8.19 15.30 2.06
N THR A 142 8.43 16.61 1.92
CA THR A 142 9.72 17.27 2.21
C THR A 142 9.79 17.92 3.59
N GLY A 143 8.65 18.09 4.23
CA GLY A 143 8.56 18.81 5.51
C GLY A 143 9.31 18.16 6.66
N PRO A 144 9.55 18.91 7.74
CA PRO A 144 10.34 18.46 8.87
C PRO A 144 9.64 17.35 9.66
N VAL A 145 10.43 16.39 10.15
CA VAL A 145 10.00 15.16 10.82
C VAL A 145 9.82 15.36 12.32
N TYR A 146 8.70 14.87 12.85
CA TYR A 146 8.44 14.79 14.30
C TYR A 146 8.94 13.49 14.92
N GLY A 147 8.66 12.35 14.27
CA GLY A 147 9.04 11.05 14.78
C GLY A 147 9.03 9.95 13.73
N THR A 148 9.70 8.85 14.02
CA THR A 148 9.78 7.67 13.16
C THR A 148 9.65 6.40 13.98
N ILE A 149 9.08 5.36 13.35
CA ILE A 149 9.09 3.99 13.88
C ILE A 149 9.56 3.04 12.79
N THR A 150 10.43 2.10 13.12
CA THR A 150 10.95 1.11 12.18
C THR A 150 10.16 -0.18 12.22
N GLU A 151 10.04 -0.84 11.08
CA GLU A 151 9.34 -2.12 10.91
C GLU A 151 10.13 -3.01 9.95
N PRO A 152 10.47 -4.27 10.31
CA PRO A 152 11.12 -5.19 9.40
C PRO A 152 10.16 -5.65 8.30
N ILE A 153 10.68 -5.80 7.07
CA ILE A 153 9.95 -6.38 5.95
C ILE A 153 10.21 -7.89 5.95
N GLN A 154 9.16 -8.66 6.19
CA GLN A 154 9.25 -10.11 6.20
C GLN A 154 9.37 -10.67 4.77
N ALA A 155 10.06 -11.81 4.61
CA ALA A 155 10.26 -12.45 3.31
C ALA A 155 8.95 -12.81 2.58
N THR A 156 7.85 -12.96 3.32
CA THR A 156 6.52 -13.29 2.81
C THR A 156 5.57 -12.09 2.72
N ASP A 157 6.02 -10.91 3.13
CA ASP A 157 5.15 -9.73 3.10
C ASP A 157 4.70 -9.37 1.70
N THR A 158 3.41 -9.11 1.59
CA THR A 158 2.81 -8.37 0.49
C THR A 158 2.66 -6.90 0.89
N SER A 159 2.36 -6.02 -0.07
CA SER A 159 2.06 -4.62 0.26
C SER A 159 0.88 -4.49 1.21
N GLU A 160 -0.09 -5.42 1.19
CA GLU A 160 -1.22 -5.43 2.10
C GLU A 160 -0.81 -5.79 3.53
N THR A 161 -0.08 -6.89 3.72
CA THR A 161 0.31 -7.34 5.07
C THR A 161 1.24 -6.37 5.76
N LEU A 162 2.21 -5.81 5.03
CA LEU A 162 3.11 -4.78 5.55
C LEU A 162 2.34 -3.49 5.88
N MET A 163 1.43 -3.05 5.00
CA MET A 163 0.60 -1.86 5.23
C MET A 163 -0.27 -2.01 6.49
N GLN A 164 -0.82 -3.20 6.74
CA GLN A 164 -1.62 -3.46 7.94
C GLN A 164 -0.81 -3.28 9.22
N ARG A 165 0.43 -3.81 9.26
CA ARG A 165 1.33 -3.63 10.42
C ARG A 165 1.75 -2.17 10.58
N LEU A 166 2.16 -1.51 9.49
CA LEU A 166 2.54 -0.10 9.52
C LEU A 166 1.39 0.81 9.96
N ALA A 167 0.15 0.47 9.58
CA ALA A 167 -1.02 1.23 10.02
C ALA A 167 -1.29 1.10 11.51
N GLU A 168 -0.99 -0.06 12.09
CA GLU A 168 -1.15 -0.29 13.52
C GLU A 168 -0.11 0.50 14.33
N VAL A 169 1.17 0.30 14.03
CA VAL A 169 2.25 1.00 14.74
C VAL A 169 2.23 2.51 14.45
N GLY A 170 1.89 2.89 13.22
CA GLY A 170 1.77 4.28 12.81
C GLY A 170 0.60 5.02 13.48
N ALA A 171 -0.48 4.33 13.87
CA ALA A 171 -1.56 4.94 14.62
C ALA A 171 -1.09 5.41 16.01
N HIS A 172 -0.30 4.60 16.69
CA HIS A 172 0.31 4.98 17.97
C HIS A 172 1.29 6.14 17.80
N LEU A 173 2.19 6.05 16.81
CA LEU A 173 3.13 7.13 16.50
C LEU A 173 2.42 8.45 16.22
N LEU A 174 1.28 8.43 15.52
CA LEU A 174 0.51 9.63 15.20
C LEU A 174 -0.07 10.27 16.46
N VAL A 175 -0.67 9.48 17.36
CA VAL A 175 -1.20 9.98 18.64
C VAL A 175 -0.09 10.56 19.49
N GLU A 176 1.00 9.84 19.70
CA GLU A 176 2.18 10.32 20.46
C GLU A 176 2.75 11.62 19.86
N THR A 177 2.75 11.74 18.53
CA THR A 177 3.20 12.96 17.86
C THR A 177 2.28 14.13 18.17
N VAL A 178 0.95 13.95 18.09
CA VAL A 178 -0.01 15.02 18.36
C VAL A 178 0.03 15.41 19.86
N ASP A 179 0.16 14.43 20.77
CA ASP A 179 0.37 14.65 22.21
C ASP A 179 1.63 15.50 22.46
N GLY A 180 2.72 15.13 21.81
CA GLY A 180 4.00 15.83 21.93
C GLY A 180 3.96 17.26 21.39
N ILE A 181 3.23 17.48 20.29
CA ILE A 181 3.00 18.84 19.73
C ILE A 181 2.15 19.67 20.68
N ALA A 182 1.04 19.14 21.18
CA ALA A 182 0.13 19.85 22.07
C ALA A 182 0.81 20.24 23.39
N SER A 183 1.70 19.39 23.91
CA SER A 183 2.49 19.67 25.13
C SER A 183 3.74 20.52 24.90
N GLY A 184 4.09 20.83 23.64
CA GLY A 184 5.29 21.58 23.28
C GLY A 184 6.61 20.82 23.54
N ILE A 185 6.55 19.50 23.70
CA ILE A 185 7.74 18.66 23.98
C ILE A 185 8.44 18.27 22.67
N VAL A 186 7.72 18.15 21.56
CA VAL A 186 8.24 17.68 20.27
C VAL A 186 8.32 18.84 19.28
N GLU A 187 9.52 19.08 18.77
CA GLU A 187 9.77 20.01 17.66
C GLU A 187 10.19 19.23 16.41
N PRO A 188 9.70 19.62 15.23
CA PRO A 188 10.01 18.91 14.01
C PRO A 188 11.42 19.25 13.52
N LEU A 189 12.18 18.24 13.12
CA LEU A 189 13.54 18.38 12.61
C LEU A 189 13.60 18.28 11.08
N PRO A 190 14.41 19.09 10.40
CA PRO A 190 14.61 18.98 8.96
C PRO A 190 15.00 17.55 8.56
N GLN A 191 14.47 17.08 7.43
CA GLN A 191 14.89 15.79 6.89
C GLN A 191 16.35 15.83 6.44
N SER A 192 17.01 14.65 6.48
CA SER A 192 18.34 14.49 5.88
C SER A 192 18.29 14.76 4.38
N THR A 193 19.38 15.27 3.84
CA THR A 193 19.62 15.37 2.38
C THR A 193 20.14 14.06 1.80
N ASP A 194 20.65 13.16 2.64
CA ASP A 194 21.16 11.86 2.24
C ASP A 194 20.06 10.80 2.25
N GLY A 195 20.09 9.89 1.28
CA GLY A 195 19.13 8.81 1.18
C GLY A 195 17.77 9.20 0.60
N VAL A 196 17.64 10.39 0.04
CA VAL A 196 16.40 10.87 -0.61
C VAL A 196 16.06 9.95 -1.79
N SER A 197 14.84 9.40 -1.76
CA SER A 197 14.28 8.68 -2.89
C SER A 197 12.80 8.99 -3.07
N TYR A 198 12.28 8.73 -4.27
CA TYR A 198 10.92 9.07 -4.64
C TYR A 198 10.17 7.85 -5.16
N THR A 199 8.88 7.85 -4.94
CA THR A 199 7.96 6.84 -5.48
C THR A 199 6.76 7.49 -6.14
N SER A 200 6.42 7.02 -7.34
CA SER A 200 5.22 7.44 -8.05
C SER A 200 4.05 6.51 -7.75
N LYS A 201 2.86 6.91 -8.17
CA LYS A 201 1.68 6.03 -8.13
C LYS A 201 1.91 4.84 -9.06
N ILE A 202 1.79 3.64 -8.51
CA ILE A 202 1.91 2.39 -9.27
C ILE A 202 0.71 2.22 -10.19
N SER A 203 0.99 1.99 -11.46
CA SER A 203 0.00 1.74 -12.50
C SER A 203 -0.22 0.24 -12.73
N THR A 204 -1.24 -0.09 -13.51
CA THR A 204 -1.45 -1.47 -13.96
C THR A 204 -0.32 -1.96 -14.87
N ALA A 205 0.31 -1.07 -15.62
CA ALA A 205 1.44 -1.43 -16.50
C ALA A 205 2.66 -1.84 -15.66
N ASP A 206 2.93 -1.14 -14.55
CA ASP A 206 4.03 -1.47 -13.65
C ASP A 206 3.87 -2.86 -13.00
N ALA A 207 2.66 -3.38 -12.92
CA ALA A 207 2.36 -4.68 -12.35
C ALA A 207 2.51 -5.86 -13.33
N HIS A 208 2.96 -5.62 -14.57
CA HIS A 208 3.28 -6.67 -15.53
C HIS A 208 4.55 -7.41 -15.10
N ILE A 209 4.45 -8.74 -14.96
CA ILE A 209 5.55 -9.57 -14.47
C ILE A 209 6.58 -9.79 -15.59
N ARG A 210 7.84 -9.54 -15.28
CA ARG A 210 8.97 -9.83 -16.14
C ARG A 210 9.65 -11.12 -15.69
N TRP A 211 9.33 -12.23 -16.34
CA TRP A 211 9.89 -13.54 -16.01
C TRP A 211 11.36 -13.69 -16.39
N ASP A 212 11.87 -12.81 -17.25
CA ASP A 212 13.28 -12.72 -17.66
C ASP A 212 14.20 -12.09 -16.59
N LEU A 213 13.66 -11.76 -15.42
CA LEU A 213 14.42 -11.31 -14.26
C LEU A 213 14.73 -12.48 -13.30
N PRO A 214 15.74 -12.34 -12.40
CA PRO A 214 15.99 -13.30 -11.33
C PRO A 214 14.78 -13.54 -10.43
N ASP A 215 14.65 -14.75 -9.90
CA ASP A 215 13.52 -15.23 -9.10
C ASP A 215 13.17 -14.32 -7.92
N HIS A 216 14.17 -13.83 -7.19
CA HIS A 216 13.96 -12.93 -6.06
C HIS A 216 13.38 -11.58 -6.47
N LEU A 217 13.73 -11.04 -7.66
CA LEU A 217 13.15 -9.80 -8.18
C LEU A 217 11.71 -10.01 -8.65
N VAL A 218 11.43 -11.14 -9.30
CA VAL A 218 10.07 -11.53 -9.69
C VAL A 218 9.18 -11.72 -8.45
N SER A 219 9.69 -12.41 -7.43
CA SER A 219 8.98 -12.61 -6.16
C SER A 219 8.67 -11.29 -5.45
N ARG A 220 9.66 -10.37 -5.33
CA ARG A 220 9.47 -9.03 -4.75
C ARG A 220 8.42 -8.24 -5.52
N HIS A 221 8.48 -8.25 -6.85
CA HIS A 221 7.51 -7.59 -7.70
C HIS A 221 6.09 -8.10 -7.45
N ILE A 222 5.88 -9.42 -7.45
CA ILE A 222 4.56 -10.03 -7.18
C ILE A 222 4.04 -9.60 -5.81
N ARG A 223 4.87 -9.62 -4.78
CA ARG A 223 4.50 -9.23 -3.41
C ARG A 223 4.19 -7.75 -3.29
N ALA A 224 5.01 -6.89 -3.90
CA ALA A 224 4.81 -5.45 -3.92
C ALA A 224 3.48 -5.05 -4.59
N MET A 225 3.10 -5.75 -5.67
CA MET A 225 1.88 -5.48 -6.42
C MET A 225 0.63 -6.14 -5.84
N SER A 226 0.75 -6.96 -4.79
CA SER A 226 -0.37 -7.71 -4.20
C SER A 226 -0.98 -6.98 -3.01
N PRO A 227 -2.32 -6.83 -2.94
CA PRO A 227 -3.33 -7.31 -3.91
C PRO A 227 -3.62 -6.33 -5.05
N ALA A 228 -3.17 -5.09 -4.95
CA ALA A 228 -3.48 -4.00 -5.89
C ALA A 228 -2.21 -3.28 -6.36
N PRO A 229 -2.09 -3.04 -7.69
CA PRO A 229 -3.05 -3.36 -8.76
C PRO A 229 -3.21 -4.85 -9.08
N GLY A 230 -2.38 -5.69 -8.49
CA GLY A 230 -2.26 -7.13 -8.72
C GLY A 230 -1.26 -7.45 -9.83
N ALA A 231 -0.17 -8.12 -9.48
CA ALA A 231 0.81 -8.59 -10.46
C ALA A 231 0.15 -9.46 -11.53
N TRP A 232 0.50 -9.27 -12.78
CA TRP A 232 -0.18 -9.96 -13.88
C TRP A 232 0.79 -10.36 -15.00
N THR A 233 0.36 -11.36 -15.76
CA THR A 233 1.06 -11.90 -16.92
C THR A 233 0.06 -12.37 -17.97
N MET A 234 0.52 -12.66 -19.17
CA MET A 234 -0.30 -13.24 -20.24
C MET A 234 -0.01 -14.73 -20.41
N LEU A 235 -1.07 -15.51 -20.61
CA LEU A 235 -0.99 -16.89 -21.14
C LEU A 235 -1.81 -16.92 -22.45
N GLY A 236 -1.13 -16.91 -23.58
CA GLY A 236 -1.78 -16.62 -24.86
C GLY A 236 -2.50 -15.26 -24.77
N ASP A 237 -3.78 -15.24 -25.14
CA ASP A 237 -4.60 -14.02 -25.06
C ASP A 237 -5.26 -13.78 -23.68
N SER A 238 -4.98 -14.63 -22.70
CA SER A 238 -5.59 -14.56 -21.38
C SER A 238 -4.70 -13.87 -20.38
N ARG A 239 -5.18 -12.76 -19.81
CA ARG A 239 -4.49 -12.07 -18.71
C ARG A 239 -4.77 -12.77 -17.38
N LEU A 240 -3.71 -13.27 -16.76
CA LEU A 240 -3.75 -13.90 -15.44
C LEU A 240 -3.20 -12.94 -14.39
N LYS A 241 -3.82 -12.86 -13.22
CA LYS A 241 -3.20 -12.23 -12.04
C LYS A 241 -2.53 -13.30 -11.19
N ILE A 242 -1.33 -13.01 -10.73
CA ILE A 242 -0.56 -13.86 -9.81
C ILE A 242 -0.68 -13.24 -8.42
N GLY A 243 -1.33 -13.97 -7.50
CA GLY A 243 -1.58 -13.45 -6.15
C GLY A 243 -0.43 -13.69 -5.18
N GLY A 244 0.48 -14.62 -5.50
CA GLY A 244 1.64 -14.89 -4.66
C GLY A 244 2.47 -16.06 -5.15
N VAL A 245 3.66 -16.15 -4.59
CA VAL A 245 4.59 -17.28 -4.74
C VAL A 245 4.82 -17.94 -3.39
N GLU A 246 5.20 -19.19 -3.40
CA GLU A 246 5.52 -19.95 -2.19
C GLU A 246 6.86 -20.68 -2.35
N ALA A 247 7.44 -21.13 -1.25
CA ALA A 247 8.65 -21.93 -1.28
C ALA A 247 8.45 -23.19 -2.12
N LEU A 248 9.46 -23.57 -2.87
CA LEU A 248 9.43 -24.81 -3.65
C LEU A 248 9.19 -26.01 -2.73
N HIS A 249 8.13 -26.74 -3.02
CA HIS A 249 7.82 -27.96 -2.28
C HIS A 249 8.88 -29.04 -2.55
N PRO A 250 9.30 -29.85 -1.55
CA PRO A 250 10.33 -30.89 -1.76
C PRO A 250 10.05 -31.83 -2.93
N ALA A 251 8.78 -32.22 -3.13
CA ALA A 251 8.40 -33.04 -4.29
C ALA A 251 8.55 -32.32 -5.63
N ALA A 252 8.35 -30.99 -5.67
CA ALA A 252 8.60 -30.18 -6.86
C ALA A 252 10.10 -30.06 -7.14
N MET A 253 10.92 -29.87 -6.10
CA MET A 253 12.39 -29.90 -6.22
C MET A 253 12.90 -31.24 -6.77
N GLN A 254 12.40 -32.34 -6.23
CA GLN A 254 12.74 -33.68 -6.72
C GLN A 254 12.33 -33.86 -8.18
N TYR A 255 11.15 -33.39 -8.58
CA TYR A 255 10.72 -33.46 -9.97
C TYR A 255 11.63 -32.63 -10.88
N LEU A 256 11.98 -31.40 -10.48
CA LEU A 256 12.90 -30.55 -11.24
C LEU A 256 14.30 -31.17 -11.39
N SER A 257 14.80 -31.88 -10.38
CA SER A 257 16.10 -32.55 -10.43
C SER A 257 16.16 -33.72 -11.42
N THR A 258 15.04 -34.27 -11.88
CA THR A 258 14.96 -35.33 -12.89
C THR A 258 14.90 -34.79 -14.32
N ARG A 259 14.85 -33.47 -14.51
CA ARG A 259 14.83 -32.84 -15.83
C ARG A 259 16.26 -32.60 -16.33
N ASP A 260 16.48 -32.82 -17.62
CA ASP A 260 17.75 -32.53 -18.26
C ASP A 260 18.01 -31.02 -18.43
N THR A 261 16.95 -30.21 -18.41
CA THR A 261 17.05 -28.76 -18.62
C THR A 261 16.23 -27.98 -17.59
N LYS A 262 16.73 -26.80 -17.19
CA LYS A 262 15.98 -25.83 -16.39
C LYS A 262 14.80 -25.28 -17.20
N LEU A 263 13.74 -24.88 -16.50
CA LEU A 263 12.64 -24.13 -17.10
C LEU A 263 13.16 -22.80 -17.65
N GLN A 264 12.75 -22.47 -18.86
CA GLN A 264 13.05 -21.16 -19.45
C GLN A 264 12.21 -20.07 -18.79
N PRO A 265 12.63 -18.79 -18.82
CA PRO A 265 11.85 -17.69 -18.29
C PRO A 265 10.40 -17.69 -18.83
N GLY A 266 9.43 -17.71 -17.91
CA GLY A 266 8.00 -17.80 -18.23
C GLY A 266 7.50 -19.21 -18.54
N GLU A 267 8.35 -20.20 -18.78
CA GLU A 267 7.90 -21.58 -19.02
C GLU A 267 7.15 -22.13 -17.81
N VAL A 268 5.93 -22.62 -18.06
CA VAL A 268 5.06 -23.17 -17.03
C VAL A 268 5.14 -24.68 -16.99
N LEU A 269 5.28 -25.23 -15.80
CA LEU A 269 5.23 -26.67 -15.56
C LEU A 269 4.21 -26.99 -14.48
N PHE A 270 3.24 -27.88 -14.81
CA PHE A 270 2.31 -28.41 -13.83
C PHE A 270 2.63 -29.86 -13.51
N THR A 271 2.96 -30.15 -12.25
CA THR A 271 3.32 -31.49 -11.76
C THR A 271 2.12 -32.30 -11.24
N GLY A 272 0.89 -31.84 -11.52
CA GLY A 272 -0.36 -32.40 -10.96
C GLY A 272 -0.73 -31.82 -9.58
N LYS A 273 0.23 -31.24 -8.86
CA LYS A 273 0.03 -30.63 -7.54
C LYS A 273 0.61 -29.23 -7.42
N HIS A 274 1.68 -28.94 -8.14
CA HIS A 274 2.41 -27.67 -8.05
C HIS A 274 2.51 -27.02 -9.42
N VAL A 275 2.35 -25.72 -9.48
CA VAL A 275 2.56 -24.90 -10.69
C VAL A 275 3.86 -24.17 -10.54
N LEU A 276 4.80 -24.50 -11.41
CA LEU A 276 6.16 -24.00 -11.42
C LEU A 276 6.36 -23.11 -12.63
N VAL A 277 7.14 -22.04 -12.47
CA VAL A 277 7.46 -21.10 -13.56
C VAL A 277 8.94 -20.80 -13.53
N GLY A 278 9.59 -20.89 -14.69
CA GLY A 278 10.97 -20.51 -14.85
C GLY A 278 11.19 -19.01 -14.77
N THR A 279 12.34 -18.62 -14.26
CA THR A 279 12.84 -17.23 -14.27
C THR A 279 14.23 -17.19 -14.86
N ALA A 280 14.87 -16.02 -14.89
CA ALA A 280 16.27 -15.92 -15.36
C ALA A 280 17.27 -16.67 -14.46
N SER A 281 16.92 -17.00 -13.24
CA SER A 281 17.80 -17.69 -12.27
C SER A 281 17.23 -19.05 -11.85
N GLU A 282 16.25 -19.04 -10.96
CA GLU A 282 15.68 -20.25 -10.39
C GLU A 282 14.17 -20.34 -10.68
N THR A 283 13.58 -21.49 -10.42
CA THR A 283 12.15 -21.75 -10.61
C THR A 283 11.35 -21.23 -9.42
N LEU A 284 10.24 -20.55 -9.67
CA LEU A 284 9.27 -20.15 -8.67
C LEU A 284 8.07 -21.11 -8.65
N GLN A 285 7.51 -21.35 -7.46
CA GLN A 285 6.24 -22.04 -7.28
C GLN A 285 5.15 -21.02 -7.07
N LEU A 286 4.11 -21.05 -7.91
CA LEU A 286 2.95 -20.14 -7.79
C LEU A 286 1.99 -20.64 -6.73
N ALA A 287 1.61 -19.76 -5.79
CA ALA A 287 0.65 -20.06 -4.74
C ALA A 287 -0.79 -19.88 -5.23
N THR A 288 -1.10 -18.71 -5.79
CA THR A 288 -2.46 -18.37 -6.21
C THR A 288 -2.49 -17.64 -7.54
N ILE A 289 -3.55 -17.88 -8.32
CA ILE A 289 -3.80 -17.30 -9.63
C ILE A 289 -5.26 -16.87 -9.73
N GLN A 290 -5.49 -15.79 -10.47
CA GLN A 290 -6.83 -15.36 -10.87
C GLN A 290 -6.91 -15.27 -12.40
N ALA A 291 -7.73 -16.15 -12.99
CA ALA A 291 -8.09 -16.08 -14.40
C ALA A 291 -9.20 -15.03 -14.65
N PRO A 292 -9.36 -14.55 -15.91
CA PRO A 292 -10.38 -13.57 -16.25
C PRO A 292 -11.78 -13.99 -15.78
N GLY A 293 -12.49 -13.09 -15.11
CA GLY A 293 -13.85 -13.32 -14.60
C GLY A 293 -13.97 -14.30 -13.42
N LYS A 294 -12.86 -14.86 -12.92
CA LYS A 294 -12.84 -15.79 -11.78
C LYS A 294 -12.39 -15.08 -10.51
N LYS A 295 -12.58 -15.73 -9.36
CA LYS A 295 -11.96 -15.33 -8.10
C LYS A 295 -10.52 -15.86 -8.05
N MET A 296 -9.69 -15.24 -7.20
CA MET A 296 -8.37 -15.78 -6.85
C MET A 296 -8.54 -17.21 -6.31
N MET A 297 -7.71 -18.14 -6.77
CA MET A 297 -7.75 -19.55 -6.38
C MET A 297 -6.32 -20.11 -6.27
N ARG A 298 -6.17 -21.29 -5.69
CA ARG A 298 -4.86 -21.97 -5.66
C ARG A 298 -4.38 -22.23 -7.09
N ALA A 299 -3.09 -22.04 -7.33
CA ALA A 299 -2.51 -22.23 -8.65
C ALA A 299 -2.73 -23.65 -9.20
N ALA A 300 -2.65 -24.66 -8.34
CA ALA A 300 -2.93 -26.04 -8.72
C ALA A 300 -4.38 -26.29 -9.16
N ASP A 301 -5.36 -25.60 -8.56
CA ASP A 301 -6.78 -25.74 -8.93
C ASP A 301 -7.02 -25.09 -10.31
N TRP A 302 -6.40 -23.92 -10.53
CA TRP A 302 -6.42 -23.27 -11.83
C TRP A 302 -5.80 -24.17 -12.91
N ALA A 303 -4.61 -24.73 -12.68
CA ALA A 303 -3.88 -25.53 -13.66
C ALA A 303 -4.64 -26.79 -14.09
N ARG A 304 -5.36 -27.45 -13.17
CA ARG A 304 -6.22 -28.59 -13.51
C ARG A 304 -7.33 -28.23 -14.49
N GLY A 305 -7.86 -27.01 -14.40
CA GLY A 305 -8.89 -26.50 -15.29
C GLY A 305 -8.35 -25.81 -16.55
N ALA A 306 -7.10 -25.44 -16.57
CA ALA A 306 -6.47 -24.75 -17.70
C ALA A 306 -6.01 -25.69 -18.83
N HIS A 307 -6.04 -27.01 -18.59
CA HIS A 307 -5.62 -28.04 -19.56
C HIS A 307 -4.24 -27.76 -20.18
N LEU A 308 -3.27 -27.42 -19.35
CA LEU A 308 -1.89 -27.17 -19.80
C LEU A 308 -1.34 -28.40 -20.52
N GLN A 309 -0.81 -28.21 -21.73
CA GLN A 309 -0.27 -29.28 -22.58
C GLN A 309 1.23 -29.52 -22.36
N GLY A 310 1.88 -28.61 -21.66
CA GLY A 310 3.34 -28.54 -21.47
C GLY A 310 4.02 -27.67 -22.53
N GLY A 311 4.93 -26.82 -22.08
CA GLY A 311 5.64 -25.87 -22.94
C GLY A 311 4.95 -24.50 -23.09
N GLU A 312 3.84 -24.26 -22.38
CA GLU A 312 3.24 -22.94 -22.32
C GLU A 312 4.17 -21.94 -21.64
N THR A 313 4.10 -20.68 -22.11
CA THR A 313 4.94 -19.61 -21.61
C THR A 313 4.07 -18.42 -21.18
N LEU A 314 4.29 -17.94 -19.97
CA LEU A 314 3.78 -16.70 -19.45
C LEU A 314 4.61 -15.53 -20.00
N GLN A 315 3.92 -14.45 -20.43
CA GLN A 315 4.54 -13.28 -21.05
C GLN A 315 4.21 -11.99 -20.29
#